data_fa9e4d820e42337cef725a50484797c5
#
_entry.id   fa9e4d820e42337cef725a50484797c5
#
_cell.length_a   1.000
_cell.length_b   1.000
_cell.length_c   1.000
_cell.angle_alpha   90.00
_cell.angle_beta   90.00
_cell.angle_gamma   90.00
#
_symmetry.space_group_name_H-M   'P 1'
#
loop_
_entity.id
_entity.type
_entity.pdbx_description
1 polymer ?
#
loop_
_entity_poly.entity_id
_entity_poly.type
_entity_poly.pdbx_seq_one_letter_code
_entity_poly.pdbx_strand_id
1 'polypeptide(L)'
;GATDIGEAAFAYNSNLTRVVIAASVTNIGDSAFDGCVSLTNAVLGDGVRHIGDCAFSFCLQLSDVNFGCGLRSIGQGAFAACASLKGPVIPEGVTELGYWAFSGCAALTNLTIPDSVIHIGAYAFQYGGFAQVAIGSGLDHMESALFEGCTNLARITIPATVATMDGYVFEGCSGLTAVYFLGGPPAAEDTDVFSDSTPTVYYLPGTPQWEATFGGRPTAPWLPEVRAEGLGAHDDHFGLTLAWAAGKTVVVEACTNLENPAWMPVATNTLTAGMEYFMDSGWTNRNACYYRLRGL
;
A
#
# COMPACT_ATOMS: atom_id res chain seq x y z
N GLY A 1 33.30 19.29 3.53
CA GLY A 1 32.11 19.82 2.89
C GLY A 1 31.07 20.17 3.95
N ALA A 2 29.97 20.82 3.55
CA ALA A 2 28.86 21.05 4.46
C ALA A 2 28.25 19.70 4.89
N THR A 3 27.82 19.63 6.14
CA THR A 3 27.18 18.46 6.74
C THR A 3 25.67 18.64 6.92
N ASP A 4 25.23 19.89 6.87
CA ASP A 4 23.84 20.27 7.10
C ASP A 4 23.40 21.36 6.12
N ILE A 5 22.12 21.33 5.75
CA ILE A 5 21.41 22.44 5.13
C ILE A 5 20.57 23.07 6.23
N GLY A 6 20.79 24.38 6.49
CA GLY A 6 20.13 25.07 7.58
C GLY A 6 18.63 25.25 7.36
N GLU A 7 17.91 25.60 8.44
CA GLU A 7 16.51 25.99 8.42
C GLU A 7 16.26 27.09 7.38
N ALA A 8 15.22 26.93 6.56
CA ALA A 8 14.75 27.87 5.53
C ALA A 8 15.85 28.33 4.54
N ALA A 9 16.98 27.62 4.42
CA ALA A 9 18.16 28.07 3.68
C ALA A 9 17.88 28.47 2.22
N PHE A 10 16.89 27.84 1.58
CA PHE A 10 16.47 28.09 0.20
C PHE A 10 14.95 28.34 0.08
N ALA A 11 14.28 28.60 1.22
CA ALA A 11 12.84 28.78 1.21
C ALA A 11 12.39 29.86 0.22
N TYR A 12 11.24 29.62 -0.45
CA TYR A 12 10.61 30.51 -1.42
C TYR A 12 11.47 30.92 -2.63
N ASN A 13 12.55 30.12 -2.90
CA ASN A 13 13.36 30.36 -4.09
C ASN A 13 12.61 29.83 -5.33
N SER A 14 11.76 30.69 -5.90
CA SER A 14 10.92 30.37 -7.04
C SER A 14 11.67 30.10 -8.36
N ASN A 15 12.96 30.41 -8.43
CA ASN A 15 13.80 30.15 -9.61
C ASN A 15 14.58 28.84 -9.51
N LEU A 16 14.58 28.18 -8.36
CA LEU A 16 15.28 26.92 -8.16
C LEU A 16 14.52 25.77 -8.87
N THR A 17 15.14 25.16 -9.87
CA THR A 17 14.51 24.11 -10.66
C THR A 17 15.02 22.70 -10.35
N ARG A 18 16.24 22.63 -9.81
CA ARG A 18 16.90 21.35 -9.45
C ARG A 18 17.82 21.52 -8.25
N VAL A 19 17.85 20.53 -7.38
CA VAL A 19 18.83 20.43 -6.29
C VAL A 19 19.52 19.07 -6.32
N VAL A 20 20.83 19.09 -6.06
CA VAL A 20 21.66 17.90 -5.83
C VAL A 20 22.39 18.10 -4.52
N ILE A 21 22.07 17.29 -3.53
CA ILE A 21 22.63 17.35 -2.18
C ILE A 21 23.78 16.36 -2.10
N ALA A 22 24.96 16.86 -1.65
CA ALA A 22 26.15 16.05 -1.57
C ALA A 22 26.02 14.94 -0.49
N ALA A 23 26.73 13.82 -0.68
CA ALA A 23 26.76 12.71 0.27
C ALA A 23 27.37 13.07 1.64
N SER A 24 28.04 14.23 1.77
CA SER A 24 28.52 14.72 3.08
C SER A 24 27.42 15.33 3.94
N VAL A 25 26.26 15.69 3.35
CA VAL A 25 25.13 16.28 4.08
C VAL A 25 24.35 15.16 4.78
N THR A 26 24.14 15.34 6.08
CA THR A 26 23.43 14.38 6.91
C THR A 26 22.02 14.85 7.31
N ASN A 27 21.80 16.17 7.31
CA ASN A 27 20.54 16.75 7.72
C ASN A 27 20.09 17.86 6.76
N ILE A 28 18.81 17.81 6.38
CA ILE A 28 18.11 18.89 5.68
C ILE A 28 17.20 19.54 6.71
N GLY A 29 17.47 20.81 7.03
CA GLY A 29 16.74 21.55 8.06
C GLY A 29 15.29 21.85 7.70
N ASP A 30 14.53 22.29 8.71
CA ASP A 30 13.13 22.63 8.58
C ASP A 30 12.94 23.74 7.52
N SER A 31 11.89 23.58 6.71
CA SER A 31 11.55 24.52 5.63
C SER A 31 12.68 24.81 4.63
N ALA A 32 13.75 24.01 4.58
CA ALA A 32 14.96 24.32 3.81
C ALA A 32 14.69 24.67 2.34
N PHE A 33 13.69 24.06 1.72
CA PHE A 33 13.23 24.30 0.33
C PHE A 33 11.73 24.59 0.28
N ASP A 34 11.10 25.01 1.39
CA ASP A 34 9.67 25.32 1.41
C ASP A 34 9.31 26.35 0.34
N GLY A 35 8.22 26.13 -0.38
CA GLY A 35 7.75 27.08 -1.40
C GLY A 35 8.67 27.23 -2.61
N CYS A 36 9.61 26.34 -2.87
CA CYS A 36 10.39 26.29 -4.11
C CYS A 36 9.50 25.79 -5.26
N VAL A 37 8.54 26.62 -5.69
CA VAL A 37 7.45 26.25 -6.59
C VAL A 37 7.88 25.74 -7.97
N SER A 38 9.07 26.11 -8.43
CA SER A 38 9.63 25.68 -9.74
C SER A 38 10.58 24.47 -9.61
N LEU A 39 10.81 23.98 -8.39
CA LEU A 39 11.67 22.80 -8.17
C LEU A 39 11.03 21.56 -8.76
N THR A 40 11.69 20.92 -9.72
CA THR A 40 11.17 19.73 -10.44
C THR A 40 11.85 18.44 -10.01
N ASN A 41 13.12 18.52 -9.55
CA ASN A 41 13.91 17.34 -9.22
C ASN A 41 14.82 17.60 -8.01
N ALA A 42 14.83 16.67 -7.06
CA ALA A 42 15.73 16.67 -5.92
C ALA A 42 16.47 15.33 -5.84
N VAL A 43 17.80 15.39 -5.82
CA VAL A 43 18.66 14.21 -5.63
C VAL A 43 19.38 14.37 -4.30
N LEU A 44 19.07 13.49 -3.35
CA LEU A 44 19.68 13.49 -2.02
C LEU A 44 20.81 12.48 -2.00
N GLY A 45 21.96 12.91 -1.48
CA GLY A 45 23.11 12.03 -1.31
C GLY A 45 22.86 10.94 -0.25
N ASP A 46 23.57 9.84 -0.35
CA ASP A 46 23.46 8.69 0.58
C ASP A 46 23.78 9.01 2.04
N GLY A 47 24.38 10.17 2.30
CA GLY A 47 24.68 10.66 3.66
C GLY A 47 23.44 11.19 4.40
N VAL A 48 22.40 11.64 3.66
CA VAL A 48 21.23 12.26 4.27
C VAL A 48 20.50 11.24 5.16
N ARG A 49 20.30 11.62 6.43
CA ARG A 49 19.64 10.82 7.46
C ARG A 49 18.25 11.34 7.78
N HIS A 50 18.11 12.66 7.79
CA HIS A 50 16.89 13.33 8.23
C HIS A 50 16.50 14.42 7.25
N ILE A 51 15.20 14.45 6.92
CA ILE A 51 14.54 15.55 6.22
C ILE A 51 13.65 16.22 7.25
N GLY A 52 13.91 17.52 7.51
CA GLY A 52 13.20 18.32 8.51
C GLY A 52 11.76 18.63 8.17
N ASP A 53 11.06 19.27 9.09
CA ASP A 53 9.66 19.64 8.94
C ASP A 53 9.47 20.65 7.79
N CYS A 54 8.46 20.44 6.97
CA CYS A 54 8.14 21.26 5.81
C CYS A 54 9.30 21.45 4.81
N ALA A 55 10.36 20.61 4.85
CA ALA A 55 11.59 20.85 4.10
C ALA A 55 11.41 21.03 2.59
N PHE A 56 10.42 20.39 1.96
CA PHE A 56 10.03 20.53 0.55
C PHE A 56 8.54 20.83 0.41
N SER A 57 7.91 21.38 1.45
CA SER A 57 6.49 21.73 1.40
C SER A 57 6.21 22.73 0.29
N PHE A 58 5.04 22.65 -0.35
CA PHE A 58 4.62 23.51 -1.47
C PHE A 58 5.59 23.56 -2.66
N CYS A 59 6.45 22.56 -2.85
CA CYS A 59 7.21 22.39 -4.08
C CYS A 59 6.29 21.84 -5.18
N LEU A 60 5.40 22.68 -5.72
CA LEU A 60 4.26 22.29 -6.56
C LEU A 60 4.66 21.53 -7.83
N GLN A 61 5.85 21.81 -8.40
CA GLN A 61 6.35 21.18 -9.61
C GLN A 61 7.33 20.02 -9.33
N LEU A 62 7.60 19.70 -8.05
CA LEU A 62 8.49 18.60 -7.70
C LEU A 62 7.90 17.26 -8.14
N SER A 63 8.46 16.70 -9.20
CA SER A 63 7.96 15.48 -9.82
C SER A 63 8.78 14.25 -9.51
N ASP A 64 10.02 14.43 -9.09
CA ASP A 64 10.96 13.35 -8.83
C ASP A 64 11.89 13.65 -7.65
N VAL A 65 11.98 12.71 -6.73
CA VAL A 65 12.90 12.75 -5.57
C VAL A 65 13.65 11.44 -5.47
N ASN A 66 14.97 11.52 -5.48
CA ASN A 66 15.82 10.39 -5.15
C ASN A 66 16.36 10.58 -3.71
N PHE A 67 15.91 9.76 -2.78
CA PHE A 67 16.21 9.87 -1.36
C PHE A 67 17.62 9.40 -0.95
N GLY A 68 18.36 8.72 -1.84
CA GLY A 68 19.56 8.00 -1.40
C GLY A 68 19.22 6.85 -0.43
N CYS A 69 20.23 6.07 -0.03
CA CYS A 69 20.02 4.89 0.83
C CYS A 69 20.19 5.16 2.33
N GLY A 70 20.63 6.37 2.70
CA GLY A 70 20.95 6.73 4.09
C GLY A 70 19.78 7.16 4.95
N LEU A 71 18.65 7.52 4.34
CA LEU A 71 17.50 8.17 4.99
C LEU A 71 16.92 7.32 6.12
N ARG A 72 16.53 7.98 7.22
CA ARG A 72 15.93 7.35 8.42
C ARG A 72 14.58 7.94 8.78
N SER A 73 14.41 9.27 8.62
CA SER A 73 13.14 9.92 8.92
C SER A 73 12.82 11.04 7.94
N ILE A 74 11.52 11.23 7.75
CA ILE A 74 10.91 12.30 6.98
C ILE A 74 10.01 13.07 7.93
N GLY A 75 10.27 14.36 8.12
CA GLY A 75 9.59 15.23 9.08
C GLY A 75 8.14 15.57 8.72
N GLN A 76 7.50 16.31 9.62
CA GLN A 76 6.13 16.78 9.46
C GLN A 76 5.99 17.63 8.21
N GLY A 77 5.00 17.33 7.36
CA GLY A 77 4.72 18.10 6.15
C GLY A 77 5.86 18.19 5.15
N ALA A 78 6.89 17.37 5.28
CA ALA A 78 8.13 17.52 4.52
C ALA A 78 7.92 17.60 3.00
N PHE A 79 6.91 16.91 2.46
CA PHE A 79 6.49 16.95 1.05
C PHE A 79 5.02 17.34 0.90
N ALA A 80 4.45 18.07 1.87
CA ALA A 80 3.06 18.50 1.79
C ALA A 80 2.82 19.37 0.55
N ALA A 81 1.71 19.13 -0.13
CA ALA A 81 1.32 19.84 -1.36
C ALA A 81 2.32 19.73 -2.53
N CYS A 82 3.19 18.70 -2.57
CA CYS A 82 3.98 18.37 -3.74
C CYS A 82 3.09 17.70 -4.80
N ALA A 83 2.18 18.46 -5.39
CA ALA A 83 1.08 17.96 -6.22
C ALA A 83 1.55 17.21 -7.49
N SER A 84 2.76 17.48 -7.97
CA SER A 84 3.35 16.82 -9.16
C SER A 84 4.18 15.59 -8.85
N LEU A 85 4.38 15.22 -7.56
CA LEU A 85 5.26 14.12 -7.15
C LEU A 85 4.67 12.77 -7.57
N LYS A 86 5.43 12.01 -8.39
CA LYS A 86 4.90 10.82 -9.08
C LYS A 86 5.23 9.47 -8.44
N GLY A 87 6.18 9.41 -7.52
CA GLY A 87 6.51 8.16 -6.88
C GLY A 87 7.91 8.14 -6.26
N PRO A 88 8.14 8.82 -5.16
CA PRO A 88 9.34 8.58 -4.38
C PRO A 88 9.28 7.14 -3.85
N VAL A 89 10.34 6.40 -4.08
CA VAL A 89 10.53 5.12 -3.40
C VAL A 89 11.02 5.44 -2.00
N ILE A 90 10.19 5.22 -0.97
CA ILE A 90 10.62 5.33 0.42
C ILE A 90 11.69 4.27 0.66
N PRO A 91 12.94 4.64 1.01
CA PRO A 91 14.03 3.69 1.12
C PRO A 91 13.83 2.71 2.29
N GLU A 92 14.33 1.48 2.11
CA GLU A 92 14.54 0.57 3.22
C GLU A 92 15.47 1.24 4.25
N GLY A 93 15.06 1.18 5.53
CA GLY A 93 15.76 1.85 6.63
C GLY A 93 15.13 3.16 7.10
N VAL A 94 14.15 3.71 6.36
CA VAL A 94 13.26 4.74 6.91
C VAL A 94 12.38 4.10 7.97
N THR A 95 12.37 4.69 9.17
CA THR A 95 11.62 4.18 10.32
C THR A 95 10.42 5.04 10.68
N GLU A 96 10.44 6.31 10.25
CA GLU A 96 9.46 7.32 10.68
C GLU A 96 9.07 8.25 9.54
N LEU A 97 7.74 8.46 9.39
CA LEU A 97 7.13 9.49 8.55
C LEU A 97 6.29 10.41 9.44
N GLY A 98 6.52 11.71 9.37
CA GLY A 98 5.82 12.71 10.18
C GLY A 98 4.38 12.96 9.76
N TYR A 99 3.66 13.74 10.57
CA TYR A 99 2.32 14.23 10.26
C TYR A 99 2.30 14.97 8.91
N TRP A 100 1.28 14.73 8.05
CA TRP A 100 1.14 15.35 6.72
C TRP A 100 2.35 15.17 5.79
N ALA A 101 3.26 14.23 6.05
CA ALA A 101 4.54 14.13 5.33
C ALA A 101 4.39 14.16 3.80
N PHE A 102 3.34 13.55 3.23
CA PHE A 102 3.00 13.51 1.80
C PHE A 102 1.55 13.94 1.53
N SER A 103 0.95 14.75 2.42
CA SER A 103 -0.42 15.23 2.22
C SER A 103 -0.53 16.07 0.95
N GLY A 104 -1.59 15.84 0.17
CA GLY A 104 -1.81 16.59 -1.08
C GLY A 104 -0.90 16.21 -2.25
N CYS A 105 -0.18 15.10 -2.18
CA CYS A 105 0.61 14.56 -3.30
C CYS A 105 -0.30 13.87 -4.33
N ALA A 106 -1.10 14.66 -5.07
CA ALA A 106 -2.18 14.16 -5.92
C ALA A 106 -1.70 13.34 -7.15
N ALA A 107 -0.46 13.55 -7.62
CA ALA A 107 0.10 12.76 -8.71
C ALA A 107 0.73 11.43 -8.26
N LEU A 108 0.77 11.14 -6.96
CA LEU A 108 1.38 9.94 -6.38
C LEU A 108 0.43 8.75 -6.52
N THR A 109 0.61 7.95 -7.58
CA THR A 109 -0.32 6.86 -7.93
C THR A 109 -0.01 5.52 -7.27
N ASN A 110 1.25 5.29 -6.91
CA ASN A 110 1.71 4.07 -6.26
C ASN A 110 2.51 4.42 -5.01
N LEU A 111 2.23 3.73 -3.93
CA LEU A 111 2.95 3.88 -2.66
C LEU A 111 3.39 2.52 -2.18
N THR A 112 4.69 2.39 -1.85
CA THR A 112 5.22 1.27 -1.09
C THR A 112 5.80 1.79 0.20
N ILE A 113 5.25 1.34 1.32
CA ILE A 113 5.75 1.59 2.66
C ILE A 113 6.60 0.38 3.04
N PRO A 114 7.92 0.52 3.22
CA PRO A 114 8.80 -0.60 3.50
C PRO A 114 8.59 -1.18 4.91
N ASP A 115 9.06 -2.42 5.12
CA ASP A 115 8.96 -3.11 6.41
C ASP A 115 9.70 -2.40 7.55
N SER A 116 10.65 -1.53 7.23
CA SER A 116 11.40 -0.74 8.21
C SER A 116 10.57 0.37 8.87
N VAL A 117 9.49 0.83 8.23
CA VAL A 117 8.65 1.92 8.77
C VAL A 117 7.79 1.38 9.91
N ILE A 118 7.99 1.94 11.10
CA ILE A 118 7.29 1.56 12.33
C ILE A 118 6.34 2.66 12.84
N HIS A 119 6.48 3.89 12.34
CA HIS A 119 5.60 5.00 12.71
C HIS A 119 5.28 5.87 11.50
N ILE A 120 4.00 6.22 11.35
CA ILE A 120 3.49 7.15 10.33
C ILE A 120 2.51 8.07 11.02
N GLY A 121 2.80 9.37 11.04
CA GLY A 121 1.93 10.36 11.68
C GLY A 121 0.59 10.53 10.96
N ALA A 122 -0.39 11.07 11.68
CA ALA A 122 -1.72 11.34 11.15
C ALA A 122 -1.68 12.18 9.87
N TYR A 123 -2.64 11.97 8.97
CA TYR A 123 -2.77 12.68 7.69
C TYR A 123 -1.59 12.51 6.72
N ALA A 124 -0.64 11.61 7.00
CA ALA A 124 0.62 11.55 6.23
C ALA A 124 0.41 11.37 4.73
N PHE A 125 -0.65 10.70 4.31
CA PHE A 125 -0.99 10.46 2.91
C PHE A 125 -2.34 11.02 2.47
N GLN A 126 -2.91 11.93 3.27
CA GLN A 126 -4.19 12.59 2.98
C GLN A 126 -4.22 13.20 1.57
N TYR A 127 -5.33 13.04 0.84
CA TYR A 127 -5.53 13.56 -0.53
C TYR A 127 -4.49 13.06 -1.54
N GLY A 128 -3.87 11.92 -1.29
CA GLY A 128 -2.97 11.27 -2.23
C GLY A 128 -3.72 10.65 -3.42
N GLY A 129 -3.07 10.67 -4.60
CA GLY A 129 -3.67 10.10 -5.82
C GLY A 129 -3.55 8.58 -5.95
N PHE A 130 -3.32 7.86 -4.89
CA PHE A 130 -2.98 6.44 -4.87
C PHE A 130 -4.02 5.55 -5.54
N ALA A 131 -3.59 4.80 -6.54
CA ALA A 131 -4.34 3.67 -7.09
C ALA A 131 -3.94 2.35 -6.42
N GLN A 132 -2.69 2.27 -5.95
CA GLN A 132 -2.13 1.10 -5.27
C GLN A 132 -1.29 1.52 -4.06
N VAL A 133 -1.52 0.84 -2.94
CA VAL A 133 -0.74 1.00 -1.71
C VAL A 133 -0.32 -0.38 -1.22
N ALA A 134 0.99 -0.56 -1.01
CA ALA A 134 1.56 -1.71 -0.32
C ALA A 134 2.10 -1.23 1.04
N ILE A 135 1.65 -1.86 2.12
CA ILE A 135 2.06 -1.56 3.49
C ILE A 135 2.95 -2.68 3.99
N GLY A 136 4.16 -2.33 4.42
CA GLY A 136 5.10 -3.25 5.03
C GLY A 136 4.66 -3.74 6.41
N SER A 137 5.31 -4.78 6.90
CA SER A 137 4.97 -5.47 8.15
C SER A 137 5.52 -4.78 9.41
N GLY A 138 6.20 -3.65 9.30
CA GLY A 138 6.72 -2.90 10.45
C GLY A 138 5.66 -2.10 11.20
N LEU A 139 4.55 -1.76 10.53
CA LEU A 139 3.52 -0.89 11.10
C LEU A 139 2.57 -1.70 11.99
N ASP A 140 2.35 -1.25 13.23
CA ASP A 140 1.42 -1.85 14.19
C ASP A 140 0.21 -0.95 14.53
N HIS A 141 0.28 0.32 14.15
CA HIS A 141 -0.75 1.32 14.38
C HIS A 141 -1.01 2.15 13.12
N MET A 142 -2.27 2.43 12.79
CA MET A 142 -2.67 3.35 11.74
C MET A 142 -3.29 4.59 12.39
N GLU A 143 -2.57 5.69 12.31
CA GLU A 143 -2.95 7.00 12.85
C GLU A 143 -4.15 7.61 12.12
N SER A 144 -4.80 8.59 12.77
CA SER A 144 -6.00 9.27 12.26
C SER A 144 -5.81 9.81 10.83
N ALA A 145 -6.85 9.64 10.00
CA ALA A 145 -6.93 10.22 8.67
C ALA A 145 -5.74 9.89 7.73
N LEU A 146 -5.06 8.76 7.99
CA LEU A 146 -3.82 8.40 7.29
C LEU A 146 -3.97 8.43 5.76
N PHE A 147 -5.10 7.96 5.22
CA PHE A 147 -5.45 7.93 3.79
C PHE A 147 -6.72 8.72 3.48
N GLU A 148 -7.10 9.69 4.33
CA GLU A 148 -8.28 10.52 4.10
C GLU A 148 -8.29 11.12 2.68
N GLY A 149 -9.43 11.05 2.00
CA GLY A 149 -9.63 11.65 0.68
C GLY A 149 -8.84 10.99 -0.46
N CYS A 150 -8.30 9.79 -0.28
CA CYS A 150 -7.62 9.03 -1.34
C CYS A 150 -8.66 8.42 -2.31
N THR A 151 -9.28 9.24 -3.15
CA THR A 151 -10.44 8.88 -3.98
C THR A 151 -10.15 7.83 -5.06
N ASN A 152 -8.89 7.65 -5.47
CA ASN A 152 -8.48 6.68 -6.48
C ASN A 152 -8.15 5.29 -5.88
N LEU A 153 -8.07 5.18 -4.55
CA LEU A 153 -7.75 3.95 -3.86
C LEU A 153 -8.93 2.98 -3.93
N ALA A 154 -8.86 1.99 -4.81
CA ALA A 154 -9.96 1.03 -5.01
C ALA A 154 -9.91 -0.13 -4.01
N ARG A 155 -8.72 -0.53 -3.58
CA ARG A 155 -8.49 -1.64 -2.63
C ARG A 155 -7.19 -1.44 -1.88
N ILE A 156 -7.12 -1.98 -0.66
CA ILE A 156 -5.91 -1.98 0.17
C ILE A 156 -5.84 -3.26 0.98
N THR A 157 -4.61 -3.74 1.24
CA THR A 157 -4.37 -4.86 2.13
C THR A 157 -3.67 -4.37 3.39
N ILE A 158 -4.24 -4.69 4.55
CA ILE A 158 -3.73 -4.32 5.87
C ILE A 158 -2.91 -5.49 6.42
N PRO A 159 -1.65 -5.29 6.79
CA PRO A 159 -0.78 -6.30 7.38
C PRO A 159 -1.35 -6.87 8.69
N ALA A 160 -0.97 -8.11 9.01
CA ALA A 160 -1.37 -8.76 10.25
C ALA A 160 -0.76 -8.11 11.51
N THR A 161 0.24 -7.28 11.35
CA THR A 161 0.91 -6.53 12.43
C THR A 161 0.09 -5.35 12.92
N VAL A 162 -0.82 -4.80 12.10
CA VAL A 162 -1.66 -3.66 12.51
C VAL A 162 -2.65 -4.11 13.59
N ALA A 163 -2.38 -3.69 14.81
CA ALA A 163 -3.15 -4.04 16.00
C ALA A 163 -4.19 -2.97 16.37
N THR A 164 -3.95 -1.72 15.98
CA THR A 164 -4.82 -0.57 16.30
C THR A 164 -5.00 0.33 15.10
N MET A 165 -6.17 1.00 15.04
CA MET A 165 -6.53 1.91 13.95
C MET A 165 -7.38 3.04 14.53
N ASP A 166 -6.95 4.27 14.30
CA ASP A 166 -7.69 5.45 14.74
C ASP A 166 -8.88 5.77 13.82
N GLY A 167 -9.63 6.82 14.16
CA GLY A 167 -10.73 7.32 13.34
C GLY A 167 -10.26 7.88 12.00
N TYR A 168 -11.18 7.91 11.02
CA TYR A 168 -11.02 8.62 9.74
C TYR A 168 -9.92 8.09 8.81
N VAL A 169 -9.27 6.96 9.14
CA VAL A 169 -8.14 6.42 8.35
C VAL A 169 -8.43 6.38 6.86
N PHE A 170 -9.66 6.04 6.47
CA PHE A 170 -10.14 5.97 5.08
C PHE A 170 -11.34 6.88 4.83
N GLU A 171 -11.46 7.99 5.56
CA GLU A 171 -12.54 8.96 5.33
C GLU A 171 -12.49 9.49 3.89
N GLY A 172 -13.66 9.62 3.25
CA GLY A 172 -13.76 10.20 1.90
C GLY A 172 -13.03 9.42 0.79
N CYS A 173 -12.56 8.20 1.04
CA CYS A 173 -12.01 7.32 0.01
C CYS A 173 -13.15 6.78 -0.88
N SER A 174 -13.76 7.65 -1.69
CA SER A 174 -14.98 7.33 -2.45
C SER A 174 -14.80 6.20 -3.48
N GLY A 175 -13.57 5.93 -3.91
CA GLY A 175 -13.22 4.81 -4.79
C GLY A 175 -13.03 3.48 -4.07
N LEU A 176 -12.95 3.47 -2.72
CA LEU A 176 -12.59 2.29 -1.96
C LEU A 176 -13.76 1.28 -1.91
N THR A 177 -13.54 0.13 -2.53
CA THR A 177 -14.55 -0.95 -2.60
C THR A 177 -14.20 -2.14 -1.71
N ALA A 178 -12.91 -2.34 -1.38
CA ALA A 178 -12.46 -3.50 -0.62
C ALA A 178 -11.26 -3.17 0.28
N VAL A 179 -11.31 -3.61 1.53
CA VAL A 179 -10.19 -3.60 2.48
C VAL A 179 -9.94 -5.03 2.94
N TYR A 180 -8.73 -5.53 2.73
CA TYR A 180 -8.35 -6.91 3.03
C TYR A 180 -7.46 -6.96 4.25
N PHE A 181 -7.82 -7.73 5.27
CA PHE A 181 -7.04 -7.91 6.48
C PHE A 181 -6.34 -9.28 6.49
N LEU A 182 -5.02 -9.25 6.72
CA LEU A 182 -4.21 -10.45 6.88
C LEU A 182 -4.24 -11.00 8.32
N GLY A 183 -4.64 -10.17 9.28
CA GLY A 183 -4.75 -10.48 10.71
C GLY A 183 -6.17 -10.49 11.25
N GLY A 184 -6.29 -10.51 12.59
CA GLY A 184 -7.53 -10.25 13.30
C GLY A 184 -8.01 -8.79 13.12
N PRO A 185 -9.22 -8.45 13.59
CA PRO A 185 -9.68 -7.07 13.54
C PRO A 185 -8.81 -6.20 14.43
N PRO A 186 -8.24 -5.09 13.91
CA PRO A 186 -7.58 -4.11 14.77
C PRO A 186 -8.56 -3.55 15.81
N ALA A 187 -8.06 -3.15 16.98
CA ALA A 187 -8.85 -2.33 17.88
C ALA A 187 -9.07 -0.97 17.21
N ALA A 188 -10.31 -0.67 16.85
CA ALA A 188 -10.70 0.63 16.32
C ALA A 188 -11.22 1.49 17.48
N GLU A 189 -10.60 2.66 17.66
CA GLU A 189 -11.03 3.57 18.73
C GLU A 189 -12.40 4.19 18.43
N ASP A 190 -12.74 4.36 17.13
CA ASP A 190 -14.00 4.93 16.65
C ASP A 190 -14.62 4.14 15.49
N THR A 191 -15.94 4.28 15.31
CA THR A 191 -16.69 3.72 14.18
C THR A 191 -16.42 4.44 12.85
N ASP A 192 -15.70 5.55 12.89
CA ASP A 192 -15.56 6.50 11.77
C ASP A 192 -14.37 6.22 10.84
N VAL A 193 -13.73 5.05 11.00
CA VAL A 193 -12.61 4.61 10.13
C VAL A 193 -12.92 4.78 8.64
N PHE A 194 -14.19 4.57 8.24
CA PHE A 194 -14.67 4.61 6.86
C PHE A 194 -15.74 5.69 6.62
N SER A 195 -15.69 6.82 7.34
CA SER A 195 -16.61 7.93 7.07
C SER A 195 -16.59 8.30 5.58
N ASP A 196 -17.77 8.50 4.98
CA ASP A 196 -17.95 8.81 3.56
C ASP A 196 -17.29 7.81 2.57
N SER A 197 -16.98 6.59 3.05
CA SER A 197 -16.47 5.47 2.27
C SER A 197 -17.31 4.22 2.50
N THR A 198 -17.49 3.37 1.48
CA THR A 198 -18.41 2.22 1.57
C THR A 198 -17.77 0.90 1.14
N PRO A 199 -16.57 0.54 1.65
CA PRO A 199 -15.96 -0.74 1.29
C PRO A 199 -16.68 -1.93 1.91
N THR A 200 -16.45 -3.12 1.33
CA THR A 200 -16.57 -4.38 2.05
C THR A 200 -15.22 -4.71 2.70
N VAL A 201 -15.25 -5.10 3.95
CA VAL A 201 -14.08 -5.52 4.72
C VAL A 201 -13.91 -7.03 4.59
N TYR A 202 -12.78 -7.47 4.07
CA TYR A 202 -12.47 -8.89 3.85
C TYR A 202 -11.42 -9.37 4.85
N TYR A 203 -11.61 -10.59 5.39
CA TYR A 203 -10.69 -11.21 6.31
C TYR A 203 -10.37 -12.66 5.92
N LEU A 204 -9.19 -13.15 6.30
CA LEU A 204 -8.79 -14.54 6.01
C LEU A 204 -9.63 -15.52 6.84
N PRO A 205 -10.17 -16.59 6.22
CA PRO A 205 -10.87 -17.65 6.95
C PRO A 205 -10.01 -18.23 8.07
N GLY A 206 -10.63 -18.47 9.23
CA GLY A 206 -9.92 -19.01 10.40
C GLY A 206 -9.27 -17.94 11.29
N THR A 207 -9.22 -16.66 10.90
CA THR A 207 -8.87 -15.59 11.82
C THR A 207 -10.01 -15.34 12.81
N PRO A 208 -9.73 -15.35 14.13
CA PRO A 208 -10.76 -15.20 15.13
C PRO A 208 -11.24 -13.74 15.27
N GLN A 209 -12.35 -13.55 16.01
CA GLN A 209 -12.86 -12.25 16.48
C GLN A 209 -13.46 -11.32 15.42
N TRP A 210 -13.58 -11.73 14.15
CA TRP A 210 -14.31 -10.95 13.16
C TRP A 210 -15.83 -11.03 13.39
N GLU A 211 -16.47 -9.87 13.45
CA GLU A 211 -17.93 -9.71 13.56
C GLU A 211 -18.55 -9.45 12.18
N ALA A 212 -19.86 -9.34 12.12
CA ALA A 212 -20.58 -9.06 10.87
C ALA A 212 -20.28 -7.68 10.30
N THR A 213 -19.74 -6.78 11.11
CA THR A 213 -19.31 -5.43 10.70
C THR A 213 -17.98 -5.06 11.36
N PHE A 214 -17.22 -4.19 10.69
CA PHE A 214 -16.04 -3.52 11.23
C PHE A 214 -16.05 -2.07 10.76
N GLY A 215 -15.86 -1.09 11.66
CA GLY A 215 -15.95 0.33 11.34
C GLY A 215 -17.26 0.71 10.65
N GLY A 216 -18.39 0.08 11.03
CA GLY A 216 -19.70 0.30 10.42
C GLY A 216 -19.87 -0.30 9.00
N ARG A 217 -18.90 -1.06 8.47
CA ARG A 217 -18.94 -1.68 7.14
C ARG A 217 -19.11 -3.19 7.23
N PRO A 218 -19.80 -3.83 6.24
CA PRO A 218 -20.00 -5.28 6.25
C PRO A 218 -18.66 -6.02 6.12
N THR A 219 -18.53 -7.13 6.82
CA THR A 219 -17.40 -8.04 6.73
C THR A 219 -17.73 -9.29 5.92
N ALA A 220 -16.74 -9.84 5.24
CA ALA A 220 -16.88 -11.09 4.49
C ALA A 220 -15.56 -11.89 4.52
N PRO A 221 -15.61 -13.24 4.42
CA PRO A 221 -14.40 -14.03 4.28
C PRO A 221 -13.71 -13.74 2.93
N TRP A 222 -12.38 -13.51 2.97
CA TRP A 222 -11.55 -13.39 1.78
C TRP A 222 -11.19 -14.79 1.28
N LEU A 223 -11.89 -15.23 0.25
CA LEU A 223 -11.69 -16.55 -0.35
C LEU A 223 -10.79 -16.48 -1.57
N PRO A 224 -10.08 -17.58 -1.91
CA PRO A 224 -9.34 -17.65 -3.17
C PRO A 224 -10.29 -17.54 -4.36
N GLU A 225 -9.84 -16.89 -5.42
CA GLU A 225 -10.64 -16.66 -6.64
C GLU A 225 -9.88 -17.06 -7.91
N VAL A 226 -10.63 -17.30 -8.97
CA VAL A 226 -10.10 -17.50 -10.32
C VAL A 226 -10.16 -16.16 -11.06
N ARG A 227 -9.04 -15.76 -11.64
CA ARG A 227 -8.97 -14.60 -12.55
C ARG A 227 -9.32 -15.00 -13.97
N ALA A 228 -9.88 -14.06 -14.73
CA ALA A 228 -10.24 -14.28 -16.13
C ALA A 228 -9.02 -14.51 -17.04
N GLU A 229 -7.88 -13.94 -16.65
CA GLU A 229 -6.62 -14.09 -17.39
C GLU A 229 -6.14 -15.54 -17.33
N GLY A 230 -5.91 -16.14 -18.50
CA GLY A 230 -5.45 -17.54 -18.62
C GLY A 230 -6.50 -18.59 -18.29
N LEU A 231 -7.77 -18.20 -18.07
CA LEU A 231 -8.85 -19.15 -17.85
C LEU A 231 -9.31 -19.75 -19.18
N GLY A 232 -9.17 -21.06 -19.31
CA GLY A 232 -9.73 -21.78 -20.45
C GLY A 232 -8.96 -23.04 -20.84
N ALA A 233 -9.48 -23.70 -21.87
CA ALA A 233 -8.84 -24.84 -22.49
C ALA A 233 -7.77 -24.37 -23.50
N HIS A 234 -6.59 -24.95 -23.40
CA HIS A 234 -5.48 -24.81 -24.34
C HIS A 234 -5.24 -26.18 -25.01
N ASP A 235 -4.38 -26.26 -25.99
CA ASP A 235 -4.18 -27.48 -26.78
C ASP A 235 -3.77 -28.69 -25.93
N ASP A 236 -2.99 -28.47 -24.88
CA ASP A 236 -2.39 -29.51 -24.03
C ASP A 236 -2.81 -29.46 -22.55
N HIS A 237 -3.54 -28.42 -22.14
CA HIS A 237 -3.96 -28.25 -20.74
C HIS A 237 -5.22 -27.40 -20.58
N PHE A 238 -5.85 -27.49 -19.42
CA PHE A 238 -6.79 -26.47 -18.95
C PHE A 238 -6.07 -25.58 -17.95
N GLY A 239 -6.13 -24.26 -18.20
CA GLY A 239 -5.44 -23.27 -17.38
C GLY A 239 -6.38 -22.38 -16.60
N LEU A 240 -5.94 -21.94 -15.42
CA LEU A 240 -6.59 -20.86 -14.67
C LEU A 240 -5.59 -20.13 -13.77
N THR A 241 -5.77 -18.82 -13.63
CA THR A 241 -4.97 -18.02 -12.72
C THR A 241 -5.67 -17.98 -11.35
N LEU A 242 -4.95 -18.47 -10.34
CA LEU A 242 -5.35 -18.42 -8.94
C LEU A 242 -4.97 -17.06 -8.35
N ALA A 243 -5.86 -16.45 -7.58
CA ALA A 243 -5.57 -15.23 -6.84
C ALA A 243 -6.09 -15.32 -5.41
N TRP A 244 -5.26 -14.91 -4.45
CA TRP A 244 -5.60 -14.81 -3.03
C TRP A 244 -4.51 -14.01 -2.31
N ALA A 245 -4.49 -14.06 -0.96
CA ALA A 245 -3.44 -13.43 -0.18
C ALA A 245 -2.06 -14.04 -0.48
N ALA A 246 -1.03 -13.20 -0.59
CA ALA A 246 0.34 -13.64 -0.76
C ALA A 246 0.78 -14.57 0.40
N GLY A 247 1.56 -15.58 0.08
CA GLY A 247 2.01 -16.59 1.05
C GLY A 247 0.94 -17.62 1.45
N LYS A 248 -0.32 -17.50 0.98
CA LYS A 248 -1.38 -18.46 1.26
C LYS A 248 -1.39 -19.61 0.25
N THR A 249 -1.86 -20.76 0.72
CA THR A 249 -1.92 -21.98 -0.08
C THR A 249 -3.34 -22.24 -0.54
N VAL A 250 -3.50 -22.50 -1.83
CA VAL A 250 -4.77 -22.85 -2.47
C VAL A 250 -4.70 -24.28 -2.95
N VAL A 251 -5.70 -25.06 -2.60
CA VAL A 251 -5.93 -26.39 -3.19
C VAL A 251 -6.91 -26.24 -4.34
N VAL A 252 -6.52 -26.66 -5.53
CA VAL A 252 -7.42 -26.84 -6.66
C VAL A 252 -7.97 -28.25 -6.58
N GLU A 253 -9.28 -28.38 -6.50
CA GLU A 253 -9.98 -29.65 -6.47
C GLU A 253 -10.80 -29.80 -7.75
N ALA A 254 -10.86 -30.99 -8.30
CA ALA A 254 -11.66 -31.31 -9.48
C ALA A 254 -12.68 -32.40 -9.17
N CYS A 255 -13.81 -32.35 -9.87
CA CYS A 255 -14.76 -33.45 -9.91
C CYS A 255 -15.33 -33.63 -11.32
N THR A 256 -15.84 -34.82 -11.63
CA THR A 256 -16.40 -35.18 -12.95
C THR A 256 -17.94 -35.26 -12.95
N ASN A 257 -18.57 -35.17 -11.78
CA ASN A 257 -20.04 -35.26 -11.64
C ASN A 257 -20.50 -34.33 -10.52
N LEU A 258 -21.31 -33.33 -10.85
CA LEU A 258 -21.89 -32.39 -9.89
C LEU A 258 -23.16 -32.92 -9.18
N GLU A 259 -23.81 -33.95 -9.71
CA GLU A 259 -25.00 -34.53 -9.05
C GLU A 259 -24.59 -35.34 -7.81
N ASN A 260 -23.40 -35.96 -7.87
CA ASN A 260 -22.79 -36.66 -6.74
C ASN A 260 -21.31 -36.32 -6.67
N PRO A 261 -20.95 -35.13 -6.16
CA PRO A 261 -19.61 -34.59 -6.31
C PRO A 261 -18.59 -35.28 -5.39
N ALA A 262 -17.62 -35.95 -5.99
CA ALA A 262 -16.40 -36.43 -5.34
C ALA A 262 -15.24 -35.47 -5.72
N TRP A 263 -14.99 -34.49 -4.89
CA TRP A 263 -13.91 -33.51 -5.11
C TRP A 263 -12.57 -34.12 -4.72
N MET A 264 -11.65 -34.16 -5.68
CA MET A 264 -10.29 -34.69 -5.49
C MET A 264 -9.29 -33.55 -5.70
N PRO A 265 -8.30 -33.41 -4.80
CA PRO A 265 -7.24 -32.43 -5.01
C PRO A 265 -6.42 -32.79 -6.26
N VAL A 266 -6.23 -31.84 -7.15
CA VAL A 266 -5.41 -31.98 -8.36
C VAL A 266 -4.13 -31.16 -8.29
N ALA A 267 -4.12 -30.10 -7.47
CA ALA A 267 -2.93 -29.31 -7.18
C ALA A 267 -3.03 -28.62 -5.83
N THR A 268 -1.85 -28.29 -5.29
CA THR A 268 -1.70 -27.44 -4.11
C THR A 268 -0.65 -26.38 -4.43
N ASN A 269 -1.05 -25.13 -4.47
CA ASN A 269 -0.20 -24.00 -4.90
C ASN A 269 -0.07 -22.98 -3.77
N THR A 270 1.15 -22.58 -3.43
CA THR A 270 1.40 -21.48 -2.51
C THR A 270 1.62 -20.19 -3.33
N LEU A 271 0.75 -19.22 -3.15
CA LEU A 271 0.73 -17.98 -3.93
C LEU A 271 1.79 -17.01 -3.41
N THR A 272 3.04 -17.10 -3.86
CA THR A 272 4.16 -16.27 -3.35
C THR A 272 3.93 -14.77 -3.54
N ALA A 273 3.34 -14.37 -4.67
CA ALA A 273 3.01 -12.97 -5.00
C ALA A 273 1.49 -12.72 -5.02
N GLY A 274 0.69 -13.56 -4.35
CA GLY A 274 -0.76 -13.43 -4.36
C GLY A 274 -1.44 -13.95 -5.63
N MET A 275 -0.69 -14.37 -6.64
CA MET A 275 -1.19 -15.00 -7.86
C MET A 275 -0.28 -16.13 -8.32
N GLU A 276 -0.89 -17.17 -8.93
CA GLU A 276 -0.19 -18.31 -9.52
C GLU A 276 -1.00 -18.88 -10.67
N TYR A 277 -0.33 -19.28 -11.76
CA TYR A 277 -0.99 -19.94 -12.88
C TYR A 277 -0.99 -21.44 -12.66
N PHE A 278 -2.19 -22.04 -12.62
CA PHE A 278 -2.39 -23.49 -12.52
C PHE A 278 -2.66 -24.09 -13.91
N MET A 279 -2.06 -25.23 -14.19
CA MET A 279 -2.29 -26.04 -15.40
C MET A 279 -2.72 -27.45 -15.03
N ASP A 280 -3.85 -27.91 -15.59
CA ASP A 280 -4.25 -29.33 -15.56
C ASP A 280 -4.01 -29.97 -16.93
N SER A 281 -2.88 -30.64 -17.09
CA SER A 281 -2.55 -31.40 -18.30
C SER A 281 -3.34 -32.69 -18.43
N GLY A 282 -4.00 -33.13 -17.38
CA GLY A 282 -4.84 -34.34 -17.36
C GLY A 282 -6.31 -34.09 -17.68
N TRP A 283 -6.71 -32.86 -17.97
CA TRP A 283 -8.12 -32.49 -18.17
C TRP A 283 -8.80 -33.21 -19.34
N THR A 284 -8.09 -33.50 -20.42
CA THR A 284 -8.58 -34.22 -21.60
C THR A 284 -8.91 -35.68 -21.33
N ASN A 285 -8.37 -36.26 -20.25
CA ASN A 285 -8.61 -37.63 -19.86
C ASN A 285 -9.93 -37.81 -19.08
N ARG A 286 -10.71 -36.72 -18.92
CA ARG A 286 -11.96 -36.69 -18.18
C ARG A 286 -13.11 -36.26 -19.10
N ASN A 287 -14.24 -36.96 -19.03
CA ASN A 287 -15.43 -36.65 -19.84
C ASN A 287 -16.06 -35.29 -19.52
N ALA A 288 -15.90 -34.85 -18.28
CA ALA A 288 -16.24 -33.52 -17.78
C ALA A 288 -15.29 -33.21 -16.63
N CYS A 289 -14.98 -31.95 -16.42
CA CYS A 289 -14.17 -31.53 -15.28
C CYS A 289 -14.68 -30.18 -14.74
N TYR A 290 -15.04 -30.19 -13.47
CA TYR A 290 -15.41 -29.01 -12.70
C TYR A 290 -14.34 -28.74 -11.68
N TYR A 291 -14.00 -27.48 -11.49
CA TYR A 291 -12.96 -27.07 -10.55
C TYR A 291 -13.55 -26.21 -9.44
N ARG A 292 -13.00 -26.35 -8.25
CA ARG A 292 -13.22 -25.42 -7.14
C ARG A 292 -11.91 -25.12 -6.42
N LEU A 293 -11.88 -24.00 -5.73
CA LEU A 293 -10.75 -23.59 -4.91
C LEU A 293 -11.07 -23.78 -3.44
N ARG A 294 -10.09 -24.23 -2.68
CA ARG A 294 -10.14 -24.29 -1.23
C ARG A 294 -8.86 -23.66 -0.66
N GLY A 295 -8.99 -22.66 0.18
CA GLY A 295 -7.89 -22.11 0.96
C GLY A 295 -7.46 -23.05 2.10
N LEU A 296 -6.14 -23.05 2.40
CA LEU A 296 -5.57 -23.73 3.56
C LEU A 296 -5.06 -22.70 4.58
#